data_3413cd57ca52f931fda5dc015f22fef4
#
_entry.id   3413cd57ca52f931fda5dc015f22fef4
#
_cell.length_a   1.000
_cell.length_b   1.000
_cell.length_c   1.000
_cell.angle_alpha   90.00
_cell.angle_beta   90.00
_cell.angle_gamma   90.00
#
_symmetry.space_group_name_H-M   'P 1'
#
loop_
_entity.id
_entity.type
_entity.pdbx_description
1 polymer ?
#
loop_
_entity_poly.entity_id
_entity_poly.type
_entity_poly.pdbx_seq_one_letter_code
_entity_poly.pdbx_strand_id
1 'polypeptide(L)'
;MKKSESHMSSKKTGRNLKTGAQNARGSKKQFDPEVEQWLATEGASFPSSQSSIIPMLQSAQAAIGYLPRDAMQAIARHLVVPPAQVEGVASFYSQFRFNKPGLNRVTVCTGTACYVRGSGKLMEDIQTDLKISSGETTDDGVVSLEAVSCFGACALAPVVVLNDKVLRQQTSASMKTVIEDIFTAPQKGKARGGSSK
;
A
#
# COMPACT_ATOMS: atom_id res chain seq x y z
N MET A 1 4.18 79.86 8.55
CA MET A 1 4.58 79.81 7.14
C MET A 1 5.99 79.25 7.06
N LYS A 2 6.14 77.95 6.73
CA LYS A 2 7.34 77.36 6.08
C LYS A 2 6.98 75.88 5.79
N LYS A 3 6.85 75.57 4.52
CA LYS A 3 6.72 74.23 3.97
C LYS A 3 8.02 73.44 4.18
N SER A 4 7.94 72.18 4.58
CA SER A 4 9.03 71.23 4.51
C SER A 4 8.58 70.06 3.67
N GLU A 5 9.11 69.98 2.46
CA GLU A 5 8.95 68.85 1.53
C GLU A 5 9.86 67.73 1.99
N SER A 6 9.31 66.56 2.35
CA SER A 6 10.08 65.37 2.61
C SER A 6 10.15 64.47 1.36
N HIS A 7 11.33 64.38 0.86
CA HIS A 7 11.78 63.60 -0.29
C HIS A 7 11.62 62.11 -0.03
N MET A 8 10.74 61.43 -0.79
CA MET A 8 10.49 60.01 -0.69
C MET A 8 11.38 59.28 -1.68
N SER A 9 12.49 58.71 -1.17
CA SER A 9 13.45 57.91 -1.92
C SER A 9 12.87 56.52 -2.23
N SER A 10 12.55 56.31 -3.50
CA SER A 10 12.09 55.00 -4.03
C SER A 10 13.27 54.04 -4.18
N LYS A 11 13.40 53.10 -3.25
CA LYS A 11 14.31 51.95 -3.42
C LYS A 11 13.67 50.91 -4.33
N LYS A 12 14.12 50.83 -5.57
CA LYS A 12 13.85 49.75 -6.53
C LYS A 12 14.52 48.45 -6.02
N THR A 13 13.78 47.54 -5.39
CA THR A 13 14.20 46.17 -5.17
C THR A 13 13.99 45.37 -6.46
N GLY A 14 15.05 45.27 -7.25
CA GLY A 14 15.10 44.37 -8.39
C GLY A 14 14.98 42.90 -7.90
N ARG A 15 13.81 42.30 -8.09
CA ARG A 15 13.59 40.88 -7.92
C ARG A 15 14.22 40.13 -9.09
N ASN A 16 15.38 39.56 -8.87
CA ASN A 16 16.11 38.73 -9.83
C ASN A 16 15.34 37.41 -9.99
N LEU A 17 14.45 37.33 -10.98
CA LEU A 17 13.83 36.09 -11.44
C LEU A 17 14.90 35.24 -12.16
N LYS A 18 15.66 34.46 -11.40
CA LYS A 18 16.42 33.36 -11.96
C LYS A 18 15.43 32.26 -12.35
N THR A 19 15.09 32.22 -13.62
CA THR A 19 14.45 31.15 -14.33
C THR A 19 15.20 29.83 -14.03
N GLY A 20 14.64 29.02 -13.14
CA GLY A 20 15.13 27.67 -12.85
C GLY A 20 14.76 26.67 -13.96
N ALA A 21 15.31 26.88 -15.16
CA ALA A 21 15.31 25.91 -16.23
C ALA A 21 16.64 25.10 -16.18
N GLN A 22 16.85 24.33 -15.16
CA GLN A 22 17.95 23.34 -15.09
C GLN A 22 17.51 22.19 -14.19
N ASN A 23 16.89 21.15 -14.74
CA ASN A 23 17.14 19.75 -14.41
C ASN A 23 16.27 18.80 -15.26
N ALA A 24 16.46 18.86 -16.56
CA ALA A 24 16.04 17.81 -17.47
C ALA A 24 17.28 17.01 -17.94
N ARG A 25 18.12 16.59 -17.00
CA ARG A 25 19.06 15.48 -17.23
C ARG A 25 18.53 14.32 -16.44
N GLY A 26 17.87 13.38 -17.15
CA GLY A 26 17.40 12.12 -16.61
C GLY A 26 18.55 11.33 -16.00
N SER A 27 18.79 11.48 -14.69
CA SER A 27 19.42 10.43 -13.93
C SER A 27 18.50 9.22 -14.09
N LYS A 28 19.00 8.12 -14.67
CA LYS A 28 18.31 6.82 -14.61
C LYS A 28 18.18 6.51 -13.13
N LYS A 29 17.04 6.87 -12.53
CA LYS A 29 16.75 6.50 -11.16
C LYS A 29 16.74 4.98 -11.16
N GLN A 30 17.74 4.39 -10.53
CA GLN A 30 17.85 2.96 -10.34
C GLN A 30 16.69 2.56 -9.45
N PHE A 31 15.86 1.63 -9.91
CA PHE A 31 14.77 1.09 -9.13
C PHE A 31 15.30 0.06 -8.12
N ASP A 32 14.45 -0.30 -7.18
CA ASP A 32 14.71 -1.44 -6.31
C ASP A 32 15.05 -2.69 -7.17
N PRO A 33 16.07 -3.49 -6.80
CA PRO A 33 16.49 -4.66 -7.57
C PRO A 33 15.37 -5.64 -7.89
N GLU A 34 14.41 -5.83 -6.99
CA GLU A 34 13.23 -6.70 -7.24
C GLU A 34 12.35 -6.15 -8.36
N VAL A 35 12.19 -4.82 -8.42
CA VAL A 35 11.43 -4.13 -9.46
C VAL A 35 12.15 -4.21 -10.81
N GLU A 36 13.46 -4.01 -10.82
CA GLU A 36 14.27 -4.12 -12.05
C GLU A 36 14.23 -5.54 -12.61
N GLN A 37 14.34 -6.54 -11.75
CA GLN A 37 14.25 -7.95 -12.15
C GLN A 37 12.87 -8.27 -12.73
N TRP A 38 11.79 -7.88 -12.06
CA TRP A 38 10.44 -8.09 -12.57
C TRP A 38 10.24 -7.39 -13.92
N LEU A 39 10.67 -6.13 -14.05
CA LEU A 39 10.52 -5.38 -15.28
C LEU A 39 11.26 -6.04 -16.45
N ALA A 40 12.45 -6.59 -16.20
CA ALA A 40 13.27 -7.27 -17.22
C ALA A 40 12.68 -8.63 -17.64
N THR A 41 12.01 -9.35 -16.73
CA THR A 41 11.49 -10.71 -17.00
C THR A 41 10.06 -10.70 -17.53
N GLU A 42 9.17 -10.00 -16.85
CA GLU A 42 7.73 -10.02 -17.13
C GLU A 42 7.21 -8.66 -17.62
N GLY A 43 7.63 -7.57 -16.96
CA GLY A 43 7.09 -6.23 -17.22
C GLY A 43 7.30 -5.78 -18.66
N ALA A 44 8.44 -6.09 -19.26
CA ALA A 44 8.77 -5.70 -20.64
C ALA A 44 7.91 -6.40 -21.70
N SER A 45 7.25 -7.51 -21.38
CA SER A 45 6.39 -8.25 -22.31
C SER A 45 5.04 -7.59 -22.56
N PHE A 46 4.62 -6.67 -21.68
CA PHE A 46 3.33 -5.98 -21.82
C PHE A 46 3.39 -4.90 -22.90
N PRO A 47 2.30 -4.75 -23.71
CA PRO A 47 2.21 -3.66 -24.67
C PRO A 47 2.29 -2.30 -23.98
N SER A 48 2.97 -1.31 -24.59
CA SER A 48 3.03 0.06 -24.09
C SER A 48 1.73 0.81 -24.40
N SER A 49 0.68 0.45 -23.67
CA SER A 49 -0.65 1.05 -23.78
C SER A 49 -1.31 1.20 -22.41
N GLN A 50 -2.27 2.14 -22.29
CA GLN A 50 -3.00 2.36 -21.04
C GLN A 50 -3.79 1.14 -20.56
N SER A 51 -4.26 0.28 -21.49
CA SER A 51 -4.96 -0.96 -21.16
C SER A 51 -4.10 -1.95 -20.37
N SER A 52 -2.77 -1.82 -20.45
CA SER A 52 -1.80 -2.67 -19.73
C SER A 52 -1.59 -2.24 -18.27
N ILE A 53 -2.15 -1.12 -17.78
CA ILE A 53 -1.93 -0.65 -16.41
C ILE A 53 -2.33 -1.72 -15.39
N ILE A 54 -3.58 -2.21 -15.44
CA ILE A 54 -4.07 -3.20 -14.46
C ILE A 54 -3.32 -4.53 -14.57
N PRO A 55 -3.14 -5.13 -15.76
CA PRO A 55 -2.34 -6.35 -15.89
C PRO A 55 -0.92 -6.22 -15.38
N MET A 56 -0.24 -5.09 -15.63
CA MET A 56 1.11 -4.86 -15.11
C MET A 56 1.15 -4.70 -13.61
N LEU A 57 0.17 -3.98 -13.00
CA LEU A 57 0.04 -3.88 -11.55
C LEU A 57 -0.17 -5.25 -10.91
N GLN A 58 -0.99 -6.11 -11.52
CA GLN A 58 -1.23 -7.47 -11.04
C GLN A 58 0.03 -8.34 -11.13
N SER A 59 0.74 -8.30 -12.26
CA SER A 59 2.00 -9.04 -12.45
C SER A 59 3.08 -8.57 -11.46
N ALA A 60 3.24 -7.25 -11.30
CA ALA A 60 4.19 -6.68 -10.34
C ALA A 60 3.88 -7.13 -8.90
N GLN A 61 2.61 -7.05 -8.49
CA GLN A 61 2.20 -7.51 -7.16
C GLN A 61 2.38 -9.01 -6.97
N ALA A 62 2.14 -9.82 -7.99
CA ALA A 62 2.35 -11.27 -7.92
C ALA A 62 3.84 -11.63 -7.76
N ALA A 63 4.73 -10.91 -8.44
CA ALA A 63 6.17 -11.14 -8.40
C ALA A 63 6.82 -10.63 -7.11
N ILE A 64 6.44 -9.41 -6.65
CA ILE A 64 7.09 -8.69 -5.54
C ILE A 64 6.32 -8.92 -4.22
N GLY A 65 5.02 -9.26 -4.30
CA GLY A 65 4.12 -9.44 -3.14
C GLY A 65 3.32 -8.19 -2.76
N TYR A 66 3.75 -7.01 -3.20
CA TYR A 66 3.10 -5.72 -3.00
C TYR A 66 3.51 -4.76 -4.13
N LEU A 67 2.97 -3.54 -4.13
CA LEU A 67 3.29 -2.50 -5.12
C LEU A 67 4.13 -1.39 -4.48
N PRO A 68 5.46 -1.51 -4.45
CA PRO A 68 6.31 -0.41 -4.02
C PRO A 68 6.16 0.77 -5.00
N ARG A 69 6.41 1.97 -4.51
CA ARG A 69 6.32 3.19 -5.32
C ARG A 69 7.19 3.12 -6.58
N ASP A 70 8.34 2.48 -6.47
CA ASP A 70 9.26 2.28 -7.61
C ASP A 70 8.66 1.39 -8.69
N ALA A 71 7.87 0.35 -8.36
CA ALA A 71 7.16 -0.47 -9.33
C ALA A 71 6.12 0.35 -10.11
N MET A 72 5.33 1.19 -9.42
CA MET A 72 4.36 2.07 -10.08
C MET A 72 5.04 3.09 -10.99
N GLN A 73 6.20 3.62 -10.61
CA GLN A 73 6.99 4.52 -11.46
C GLN A 73 7.59 3.78 -12.66
N ALA A 74 8.04 2.53 -12.49
CA ALA A 74 8.54 1.70 -13.58
C ALA A 74 7.44 1.40 -14.61
N ILE A 75 6.25 1.04 -14.15
CA ILE A 75 5.05 0.85 -15.00
C ILE A 75 4.73 2.13 -15.77
N ALA A 76 4.67 3.27 -15.07
CA ALA A 76 4.37 4.55 -15.71
C ALA A 76 5.36 4.90 -16.83
N ARG A 77 6.65 4.65 -16.61
CA ARG A 77 7.69 4.85 -17.64
C ARG A 77 7.56 3.90 -18.82
N HIS A 78 7.29 2.62 -18.56
CA HIS A 78 7.12 1.61 -19.61
C HIS A 78 5.91 1.92 -20.50
N LEU A 79 4.81 2.34 -19.90
CA LEU A 79 3.56 2.66 -20.60
C LEU A 79 3.53 4.09 -21.18
N VAL A 80 4.52 4.93 -20.87
CA VAL A 80 4.60 6.35 -21.26
C VAL A 80 3.36 7.12 -20.79
N VAL A 81 2.95 6.89 -19.53
CA VAL A 81 1.82 7.57 -18.88
C VAL A 81 2.29 8.35 -17.65
N PRO A 82 1.53 9.36 -17.18
CA PRO A 82 1.85 10.04 -15.93
C PRO A 82 1.82 9.08 -14.73
N PRO A 83 2.80 9.13 -13.79
CA PRO A 83 2.80 8.29 -12.59
C PRO A 83 1.49 8.39 -11.78
N ALA A 84 0.90 9.58 -11.68
CA ALA A 84 -0.37 9.81 -11.00
C ALA A 84 -1.53 8.99 -11.58
N GLN A 85 -1.50 8.65 -12.86
CA GLN A 85 -2.52 7.80 -13.48
C GLN A 85 -2.38 6.35 -13.00
N VAL A 86 -1.16 5.83 -12.91
CA VAL A 86 -0.90 4.48 -12.39
C VAL A 86 -1.24 4.39 -10.90
N GLU A 87 -0.83 5.39 -10.11
CA GLU A 87 -1.14 5.49 -8.68
C GLU A 87 -2.66 5.60 -8.46
N GLY A 88 -3.37 6.39 -9.28
CA GLY A 88 -4.83 6.53 -9.22
C GLY A 88 -5.56 5.21 -9.51
N VAL A 89 -5.13 4.47 -10.53
CA VAL A 89 -5.69 3.14 -10.82
C VAL A 89 -5.39 2.17 -9.68
N ALA A 90 -4.14 2.13 -9.19
CA ALA A 90 -3.76 1.24 -8.10
C ALA A 90 -4.55 1.53 -6.81
N SER A 91 -4.76 2.79 -6.45
CA SER A 91 -5.50 3.18 -5.24
C SER A 91 -7.01 2.92 -5.34
N PHE A 92 -7.57 2.92 -6.54
CA PHE A 92 -9.00 2.64 -6.77
C PHE A 92 -9.36 1.18 -6.51
N TYR A 93 -8.49 0.24 -6.84
CA TYR A 93 -8.76 -1.19 -6.69
C TYR A 93 -8.20 -1.72 -5.36
N SER A 94 -9.07 -2.15 -4.46
CA SER A 94 -8.73 -2.68 -3.11
C SER A 94 -7.86 -3.95 -3.13
N GLN A 95 -7.71 -4.59 -4.28
CA GLN A 95 -6.83 -5.76 -4.43
C GLN A 95 -5.34 -5.42 -4.36
N PHE A 96 -4.97 -4.15 -4.57
CA PHE A 96 -3.58 -3.72 -4.58
C PHE A 96 -3.09 -3.33 -3.19
N ARG A 97 -1.88 -3.78 -2.85
CA ARG A 97 -1.23 -3.54 -1.55
C ARG A 97 -0.01 -2.68 -1.77
N PHE A 98 0.09 -1.61 -0.96
CA PHE A 98 1.21 -0.66 -1.04
C PHE A 98 2.29 -0.92 0.01
N ASN A 99 1.94 -1.63 1.06
CA ASN A 99 2.85 -1.99 2.14
C ASN A 99 3.34 -3.43 1.96
N LYS A 100 4.59 -3.67 2.33
CA LYS A 100 5.17 -5.01 2.32
C LYS A 100 4.37 -5.90 3.27
N PRO A 101 3.84 -7.04 2.80
CA PRO A 101 3.10 -7.95 3.66
C PRO A 101 4.01 -8.60 4.70
N GLY A 102 3.49 -8.80 5.90
CA GLY A 102 4.14 -9.59 6.92
C GLY A 102 4.11 -11.08 6.61
N LEU A 103 4.81 -11.84 7.44
CA LEU A 103 4.84 -13.30 7.33
C LEU A 103 3.46 -13.93 7.54
N ASN A 104 2.64 -13.30 8.38
CA ASN A 104 1.26 -13.71 8.64
C ASN A 104 0.31 -12.57 8.30
N ARG A 105 -0.76 -12.89 7.59
CA ARG A 105 -1.79 -11.93 7.22
C ARG A 105 -3.08 -12.22 7.99
N VAL A 106 -3.50 -11.28 8.80
CA VAL A 106 -4.77 -11.29 9.53
C VAL A 106 -5.75 -10.38 8.78
N THR A 107 -6.80 -10.95 8.23
CA THR A 107 -7.82 -10.19 7.49
C THR A 107 -9.16 -10.30 8.21
N VAL A 108 -9.71 -9.18 8.65
CA VAL A 108 -10.97 -9.09 9.41
C VAL A 108 -12.13 -8.70 8.49
N CYS A 109 -13.22 -9.44 8.55
CA CYS A 109 -14.45 -9.10 7.85
C CYS A 109 -15.19 -7.98 8.56
N THR A 110 -15.45 -6.87 7.88
CA THR A 110 -16.20 -5.70 8.38
C THR A 110 -17.61 -5.60 7.77
N GLY A 111 -18.05 -6.61 7.02
CA GLY A 111 -19.38 -6.67 6.43
C GLY A 111 -20.50 -6.67 7.50
N THR A 112 -21.71 -6.26 7.12
CA THR A 112 -22.83 -6.01 8.03
C THR A 112 -23.07 -7.14 9.03
N ALA A 113 -23.12 -8.39 8.58
CA ALA A 113 -23.36 -9.54 9.47
C ALA A 113 -22.24 -9.73 10.52
N CYS A 114 -20.97 -9.50 10.12
CA CYS A 114 -19.83 -9.54 11.02
C CYS A 114 -19.83 -8.34 11.97
N TYR A 115 -20.14 -7.15 11.44
CA TYR A 115 -20.18 -5.91 12.22
C TYR A 115 -21.21 -5.98 13.33
N VAL A 116 -22.45 -6.41 13.03
CA VAL A 116 -23.53 -6.59 14.03
C VAL A 116 -23.13 -7.60 15.11
N ARG A 117 -22.28 -8.58 14.76
CA ARG A 117 -21.74 -9.58 15.71
C ARG A 117 -20.43 -9.18 16.38
N GLY A 118 -20.03 -7.90 16.27
CA GLY A 118 -18.92 -7.33 17.01
C GLY A 118 -17.58 -7.28 16.30
N SER A 119 -17.51 -7.46 14.96
CA SER A 119 -16.23 -7.39 14.25
C SER A 119 -15.59 -6.00 14.26
N GLY A 120 -16.38 -4.92 14.47
CA GLY A 120 -15.83 -3.58 14.65
C GLY A 120 -14.95 -3.50 15.91
N LYS A 121 -15.49 -3.94 17.06
CA LYS A 121 -14.71 -4.00 18.30
C LYS A 121 -13.53 -4.97 18.19
N LEU A 122 -13.73 -6.13 17.57
CA LEU A 122 -12.66 -7.10 17.32
C LEU A 122 -11.49 -6.46 16.55
N MET A 123 -11.80 -5.65 15.53
CA MET A 123 -10.81 -4.93 14.75
C MET A 123 -10.03 -3.91 15.58
N GLU A 124 -10.73 -3.13 16.40
CA GLU A 124 -10.14 -2.14 17.32
C GLU A 124 -9.20 -2.81 18.34
N ASP A 125 -9.63 -3.93 18.91
CA ASP A 125 -8.83 -4.67 19.88
C ASP A 125 -7.56 -5.23 19.23
N ILE A 126 -7.65 -5.81 18.01
CA ILE A 126 -6.48 -6.29 17.25
C ILE A 126 -5.52 -5.15 16.90
N GLN A 127 -6.04 -3.99 16.47
CA GLN A 127 -5.22 -2.81 16.18
C GLN A 127 -4.46 -2.33 17.43
N THR A 128 -5.13 -2.35 18.57
CA THR A 128 -4.53 -1.96 19.85
C THR A 128 -3.44 -2.94 20.30
N ASP A 129 -3.69 -4.24 20.20
CA ASP A 129 -2.75 -5.29 20.60
C ASP A 129 -1.50 -5.29 19.70
N LEU A 130 -1.69 -5.11 18.39
CA LEU A 130 -0.61 -5.08 17.40
C LEU A 130 0.04 -3.70 17.23
N LYS A 131 -0.61 -2.62 17.72
CA LYS A 131 -0.19 -1.21 17.57
C LYS A 131 -0.05 -0.78 16.10
N ILE A 132 -0.89 -1.31 15.22
CA ILE A 132 -0.94 -0.98 13.80
C ILE A 132 -2.38 -0.71 13.38
N SER A 133 -2.53 0.07 12.30
CA SER A 133 -3.82 0.32 11.66
C SER A 133 -4.12 -0.72 10.58
N SER A 134 -5.37 -0.75 10.11
CA SER A 134 -5.72 -1.59 8.95
C SER A 134 -4.94 -1.17 7.70
N GLY A 135 -4.37 -2.13 7.02
CA GLY A 135 -3.49 -1.93 5.85
C GLY A 135 -2.00 -1.84 6.21
N GLU A 136 -1.64 -1.93 7.49
CA GLU A 136 -0.26 -1.87 7.96
C GLU A 136 0.29 -3.24 8.36
N THR A 137 1.61 -3.28 8.51
CA THR A 137 2.37 -4.44 8.98
C THR A 137 3.13 -4.04 10.23
N THR A 138 3.24 -4.95 11.20
CA THR A 138 4.04 -4.73 12.41
C THR A 138 5.50 -4.43 12.07
N ASP A 139 6.20 -3.63 12.89
CA ASP A 139 7.58 -3.19 12.64
C ASP A 139 8.57 -4.37 12.49
N ASP A 140 8.27 -5.49 13.14
CA ASP A 140 9.03 -6.73 13.03
C ASP A 140 8.74 -7.53 11.75
N GLY A 141 7.76 -7.10 10.94
CA GLY A 141 7.35 -7.76 9.71
C GLY A 141 6.62 -9.10 9.92
N VAL A 142 6.14 -9.37 11.13
CA VAL A 142 5.51 -10.67 11.46
C VAL A 142 4.05 -10.72 11.06
N VAL A 143 3.29 -9.65 11.32
CA VAL A 143 1.84 -9.63 11.09
C VAL A 143 1.44 -8.43 10.25
N SER A 144 0.63 -8.65 9.20
CA SER A 144 -0.12 -7.62 8.48
C SER A 144 -1.58 -7.70 8.85
N LEU A 145 -2.22 -6.56 9.09
CA LEU A 145 -3.63 -6.45 9.41
C LEU A 145 -4.39 -5.81 8.25
N GLU A 146 -5.41 -6.49 7.76
CA GLU A 146 -6.26 -6.01 6.66
C GLU A 146 -7.74 -6.06 7.06
N ALA A 147 -8.55 -5.17 6.49
CA ALA A 147 -10.01 -5.22 6.55
C ALA A 147 -10.59 -5.54 5.18
N VAL A 148 -11.62 -6.37 5.13
CA VAL A 148 -12.39 -6.59 3.91
C VAL A 148 -13.87 -6.39 4.16
N SER A 149 -14.58 -5.89 3.15
CA SER A 149 -16.01 -5.62 3.26
C SER A 149 -16.83 -6.89 3.48
N CYS A 150 -16.49 -8.01 2.83
CA CYS A 150 -17.17 -9.29 3.04
C CYS A 150 -16.43 -10.45 2.38
N PHE A 151 -16.33 -11.60 3.09
CA PHE A 151 -15.83 -12.85 2.52
C PHE A 151 -16.93 -13.76 1.92
N GLY A 152 -18.20 -13.37 2.05
CA GLY A 152 -19.32 -14.24 1.66
C GLY A 152 -19.68 -15.33 2.68
N ALA A 153 -18.96 -15.42 3.80
CA ALA A 153 -19.15 -16.47 4.83
C ALA A 153 -19.97 -15.96 6.03
N CYS A 154 -21.07 -15.24 5.81
CA CYS A 154 -21.85 -14.53 6.82
C CYS A 154 -22.44 -15.44 7.91
N ALA A 155 -22.71 -16.72 7.62
CA ALA A 155 -23.16 -17.69 8.60
C ALA A 155 -22.12 -17.96 9.72
N LEU A 156 -20.84 -17.74 9.42
CA LEU A 156 -19.71 -17.98 10.32
C LEU A 156 -19.27 -16.72 11.09
N ALA A 157 -20.02 -15.64 10.97
CA ALA A 157 -19.66 -14.34 11.53
C ALA A 157 -19.52 -14.35 13.08
N PRO A 158 -18.59 -13.56 13.66
CA PRO A 158 -17.55 -12.77 13.00
C PRO A 158 -16.46 -13.64 12.37
N VAL A 159 -16.01 -13.26 11.16
CA VAL A 159 -15.02 -14.04 10.39
C VAL A 159 -13.69 -13.27 10.34
N VAL A 160 -12.62 -14.00 10.64
CA VAL A 160 -11.25 -13.55 10.41
C VAL A 160 -10.56 -14.59 9.54
N VAL A 161 -9.70 -14.17 8.64
CA VAL A 161 -8.86 -15.06 7.86
C VAL A 161 -7.41 -14.85 8.27
N LEU A 162 -6.76 -15.92 8.73
CA LEU A 162 -5.33 -15.95 9.03
C LEU A 162 -4.62 -16.68 7.89
N ASN A 163 -3.85 -15.97 7.10
CA ASN A 163 -3.27 -16.45 5.86
C ASN A 163 -4.40 -16.96 4.93
N ASP A 164 -4.50 -18.28 4.74
CA ASP A 164 -5.56 -18.91 3.94
C ASP A 164 -6.59 -19.67 4.80
N LYS A 165 -6.45 -19.59 6.15
CA LYS A 165 -7.33 -20.31 7.08
C LYS A 165 -8.46 -19.42 7.58
N VAL A 166 -9.70 -19.82 7.33
CA VAL A 166 -10.90 -19.14 7.82
C VAL A 166 -11.14 -19.50 9.29
N LEU A 167 -11.13 -18.47 10.14
CA LEU A 167 -11.46 -18.55 11.55
C LEU A 167 -12.89 -18.02 11.74
N ARG A 168 -13.77 -18.88 12.24
CA ARG A 168 -15.20 -18.59 12.42
C ARG A 168 -15.50 -18.13 13.84
N GLN A 169 -16.54 -17.30 14.00
CA GLN A 169 -17.09 -16.89 15.31
C GLN A 169 -16.01 -16.33 16.25
N GLN A 170 -15.14 -15.48 15.68
CA GLN A 170 -14.02 -14.95 16.44
C GLN A 170 -14.45 -13.87 17.43
N THR A 171 -13.80 -13.89 18.59
CA THR A 171 -13.93 -12.90 19.66
C THR A 171 -12.57 -12.26 19.92
N SER A 172 -12.55 -11.10 20.62
CA SER A 172 -11.29 -10.47 21.02
C SER A 172 -10.39 -11.41 21.83
N ALA A 173 -10.97 -12.19 22.73
CA ALA A 173 -10.22 -13.15 23.55
C ALA A 173 -9.61 -14.28 22.69
N SER A 174 -10.37 -14.86 21.75
CA SER A 174 -9.84 -15.91 20.87
C SER A 174 -8.76 -15.41 19.93
N MET A 175 -8.92 -14.17 19.41
CA MET A 175 -7.92 -13.58 18.53
C MET A 175 -6.64 -13.20 19.26
N LYS A 176 -6.72 -12.78 20.52
CA LYS A 176 -5.53 -12.53 21.34
C LYS A 176 -4.66 -13.78 21.45
N THR A 177 -5.26 -14.93 21.76
CA THR A 177 -4.54 -16.22 21.79
C THR A 177 -3.92 -16.54 20.42
N VAL A 178 -4.68 -16.36 19.33
CA VAL A 178 -4.16 -16.60 17.97
C VAL A 178 -2.97 -15.71 17.64
N ILE A 179 -3.02 -14.43 18.04
CA ILE A 179 -1.92 -13.49 17.84
C ILE A 179 -0.70 -13.90 18.69
N GLU A 180 -0.89 -14.24 19.95
CA GLU A 180 0.18 -14.73 20.83
C GLU A 180 0.84 -15.98 20.24
N ASP A 181 0.07 -16.92 19.71
CA ASP A 181 0.56 -18.12 19.03
C ASP A 181 1.43 -17.77 17.81
N ILE A 182 1.03 -16.77 17.02
CA ILE A 182 1.81 -16.29 15.86
C ILE A 182 3.20 -15.81 16.29
N PHE A 183 3.30 -15.05 17.38
CA PHE A 183 4.57 -14.53 17.86
C PHE A 183 5.41 -15.58 18.59
N THR A 184 4.78 -16.60 19.16
CA THR A 184 5.47 -17.69 19.88
C THR A 184 5.94 -18.81 18.92
N ALA A 185 5.24 -19.00 17.81
CA ALA A 185 5.59 -20.04 16.83
C ALA A 185 6.93 -19.74 16.15
N PRO A 186 7.80 -20.75 15.93
CA PRO A 186 9.04 -20.56 15.17
C PRO A 186 8.67 -20.06 13.76
N GLN A 187 9.16 -18.88 13.39
CA GLN A 187 8.90 -18.20 12.13
C GLN A 187 9.51 -19.00 10.97
N LYS A 188 8.79 -20.00 10.47
CA LYS A 188 9.15 -20.67 9.21
C LYS A 188 8.76 -19.73 8.08
N GLY A 189 9.76 -19.04 7.54
CA GLY A 189 9.60 -18.14 6.38
C GLY A 189 8.96 -18.87 5.21
N LYS A 190 7.65 -18.71 5.03
CA LYS A 190 6.94 -19.12 3.83
C LYS A 190 6.71 -17.86 2.98
N ALA A 191 7.74 -17.47 2.28
CA ALA A 191 7.59 -16.57 1.14
C ALA A 191 6.75 -17.28 0.07
N ARG A 192 5.83 -16.52 -0.54
CA ARG A 192 5.08 -16.77 -1.76
C ARG A 192 3.76 -17.50 -1.62
N GLY A 193 2.69 -16.71 -1.61
CA GLY A 193 1.38 -17.16 -2.05
C GLY A 193 1.40 -17.49 -3.53
N GLY A 194 1.44 -18.78 -3.85
CA GLY A 194 1.19 -19.27 -5.19
C GLY A 194 -0.28 -19.06 -5.55
N SER A 195 -0.52 -18.52 -6.71
CA SER A 195 -1.74 -18.50 -7.48
C SER A 195 -2.54 -19.81 -7.31
N SER A 196 -3.77 -19.71 -6.88
CA SER A 196 -4.77 -20.75 -7.15
C SER A 196 -5.43 -20.47 -8.50
N LYS A 197 -5.49 -21.50 -9.33
CA LYS A 197 -6.19 -21.60 -10.59
C LYS A 197 -7.64 -21.11 -10.53
#